data_df545fa99350736d9337e71ff5bf6ad0
#
_entry.id   df545fa99350736d9337e71ff5bf6ad0
#
_cell.length_a   1.000
_cell.length_b   1.000
_cell.length_c   1.000
_cell.angle_alpha   90.00
_cell.angle_beta   90.00
_cell.angle_gamma   90.00
#
_symmetry.space_group_name_H-M   'P 1'
#
loop_
_entity.id
_entity.type
_entity.pdbx_description
1 polymer ?
#
loop_
_entity_poly.entity_id
_entity_poly.type
_entity_poly.pdbx_seq_one_letter_code
_entity_poly.pdbx_strand_id
1 'polypeptide(L)'
;MINRKILYGYRIRNGILEIIPEEQQAVERIFTLYNAGASYQGISDALNQGNIPYSQEVPLWNKHKVKRLLENPRYTGQDDYPAIVDMEVFLAGRQRTAEKNEKRHPHGEKSPITYLTPYFHCTCGGKLIRIGGKWLDNSKLHLKCGSCGSAITTDTDTVLT
;
A
#
# COMPACT_ATOMS: atom_id res chain seq x y z
N MET A 1 -9.48 -14.02 -5.71
CA MET A 1 -8.28 -13.96 -4.81
C MET A 1 -8.31 -15.20 -3.94
N ILE A 2 -7.38 -16.12 -4.12
CA ILE A 2 -7.27 -17.28 -3.23
C ILE A 2 -6.64 -16.79 -1.93
N ASN A 3 -7.44 -16.67 -0.88
CA ASN A 3 -6.95 -16.40 0.46
C ASN A 3 -6.40 -17.70 1.03
N ARG A 4 -5.10 -17.73 1.30
CA ARG A 4 -4.46 -18.82 2.03
C ARG A 4 -5.11 -18.89 3.42
N LYS A 5 -5.74 -20.03 3.76
CA LYS A 5 -6.41 -20.23 5.06
C LYS A 5 -5.42 -20.21 6.23
N ILE A 6 -4.17 -20.63 5.98
CA ILE A 6 -3.07 -20.68 6.95
C ILE A 6 -2.04 -19.64 6.54
N LEU A 7 -1.41 -18.99 7.51
CA LEU A 7 -0.38 -17.99 7.26
C LEU A 7 0.82 -18.61 6.53
N TYR A 8 1.49 -17.79 5.73
CA TYR A 8 2.78 -18.14 5.11
C TYR A 8 3.81 -18.43 6.21
N GLY A 9 4.59 -19.47 6.06
CA GLY A 9 5.52 -19.95 7.11
C GLY A 9 4.96 -21.11 7.93
N TYR A 10 3.68 -21.47 7.77
CA TYR A 10 3.05 -22.50 8.59
C TYR A 10 2.23 -23.51 7.77
N ARG A 11 2.11 -24.70 8.34
CA ARG A 11 1.21 -25.77 7.88
C ARG A 11 0.51 -26.41 9.07
N ILE A 12 -0.62 -27.06 8.80
CA ILE A 12 -1.25 -27.96 9.78
C ILE A 12 -0.85 -29.38 9.45
N ARG A 13 -0.32 -30.09 10.45
CA ARG A 13 -0.04 -31.52 10.39
C ARG A 13 -0.63 -32.18 11.62
N ASN A 14 -1.47 -33.17 11.43
CA ASN A 14 -2.17 -33.88 12.53
C ASN A 14 -2.93 -32.93 13.50
N GLY A 15 -3.50 -31.85 12.99
CA GLY A 15 -4.21 -30.86 13.78
C GLY A 15 -3.30 -29.83 14.51
N ILE A 16 -1.99 -29.94 14.37
CA ILE A 16 -1.03 -29.06 15.03
C ILE A 16 -0.41 -28.10 13.99
N LEU A 17 -0.25 -26.84 14.38
CA LEU A 17 0.47 -25.84 13.56
C LEU A 17 1.97 -26.09 13.67
N GLU A 18 2.61 -26.29 12.54
CA GLU A 18 4.06 -26.47 12.41
C GLU A 18 4.64 -25.39 11.50
N ILE A 19 5.87 -24.98 11.79
CA ILE A 19 6.64 -24.07 10.96
C ILE A 19 7.19 -24.84 9.74
N ILE A 20 7.17 -24.19 8.57
CA ILE A 20 7.83 -24.66 7.35
C ILE A 20 9.18 -23.97 7.27
N PRO A 21 10.33 -24.68 7.40
CA PRO A 21 11.66 -24.07 7.50
C PRO A 21 12.01 -23.14 6.33
N GLU A 22 11.65 -23.53 5.11
CA GLU A 22 11.93 -22.75 3.92
C GLU A 22 11.13 -21.44 3.88
N GLU A 23 9.88 -21.50 4.31
CA GLU A 23 9.01 -20.32 4.40
C GLU A 23 9.38 -19.45 5.62
N GLN A 24 9.86 -20.04 6.73
CA GLN A 24 10.37 -19.32 7.88
C GLN A 24 11.50 -18.38 7.48
N GLN A 25 12.51 -18.90 6.77
CA GLN A 25 13.63 -18.09 6.30
C GLN A 25 13.18 -16.90 5.45
N ALA A 26 12.15 -17.10 4.62
CA ALA A 26 11.57 -16.01 3.84
C ALA A 26 10.86 -14.96 4.73
N VAL A 27 10.13 -15.39 5.77
CA VAL A 27 9.51 -14.49 6.75
C VAL A 27 10.57 -13.65 7.46
N GLU A 28 11.59 -14.27 8.02
CA GLU A 28 12.70 -13.59 8.71
C GLU A 28 13.40 -12.58 7.78
N ARG A 29 13.65 -12.97 6.53
CA ARG A 29 14.25 -12.10 5.51
C ARG A 29 13.35 -10.89 5.20
N ILE A 30 12.03 -11.06 5.13
CA ILE A 30 11.09 -9.96 4.90
C ILE A 30 11.18 -8.93 6.04
N PHE A 31 11.19 -9.36 7.30
CA PHE A 31 11.33 -8.46 8.45
C PHE A 31 12.70 -7.78 8.48
N THR A 32 13.78 -8.50 8.21
CA THR A 32 15.13 -7.94 8.14
C THR A 32 15.24 -6.86 7.06
N LEU A 33 14.80 -7.14 5.84
CA LEU A 33 14.81 -6.17 4.74
C LEU A 33 13.95 -4.95 5.06
N TYR A 34 12.78 -5.16 5.65
CA TYR A 34 11.89 -4.06 6.01
C TYR A 34 12.52 -3.17 7.08
N ASN A 35 13.08 -3.72 8.14
CA ASN A 35 13.75 -2.97 9.20
C ASN A 35 15.03 -2.28 8.70
N ALA A 36 15.74 -2.87 7.73
CA ALA A 36 16.88 -2.26 7.06
C ALA A 36 16.53 -1.11 6.10
N GLY A 37 15.25 -0.87 5.83
CA GLY A 37 14.89 0.29 5.01
C GLY A 37 14.12 0.01 3.73
N ALA A 38 14.02 -1.23 3.29
CA ALA A 38 13.36 -1.58 2.03
C ALA A 38 11.88 -1.19 2.01
N SER A 39 11.36 -0.92 0.81
CA SER A 39 9.93 -0.72 0.59
C SER A 39 9.21 -2.06 0.42
N TYR A 40 7.88 -2.10 0.63
CA TYR A 40 7.09 -3.30 0.37
C TYR A 40 7.24 -3.82 -1.07
N GLN A 41 7.36 -2.91 -2.04
CA GLN A 41 7.60 -3.27 -3.44
C GLN A 41 8.99 -3.86 -3.62
N GLY A 42 10.04 -3.20 -3.13
CA GLY A 42 11.41 -3.69 -3.23
C GLY A 42 11.60 -5.07 -2.57
N ILE A 43 10.92 -5.32 -1.44
CA ILE A 43 10.94 -6.65 -0.79
C ILE A 43 10.25 -7.69 -1.69
N SER A 44 9.08 -7.38 -2.26
CA SER A 44 8.39 -8.31 -3.16
C SER A 44 9.23 -8.63 -4.40
N ASP A 45 9.91 -7.64 -4.96
CA ASP A 45 10.79 -7.81 -6.12
C ASP A 45 12.01 -8.69 -5.77
N ALA A 46 12.64 -8.47 -4.61
CA ALA A 46 13.76 -9.27 -4.13
C ALA A 46 13.38 -10.75 -3.89
N LEU A 47 12.18 -11.01 -3.37
CA LEU A 47 11.67 -12.39 -3.19
C LEU A 47 11.41 -13.07 -4.53
N ASN A 48 10.80 -12.34 -5.48
CA ASN A 48 10.51 -12.87 -6.82
C ASN A 48 11.81 -13.14 -7.60
N GLN A 49 12.80 -12.26 -7.53
CA GLN A 49 14.13 -12.45 -8.14
C GLN A 49 14.87 -13.65 -7.52
N GLY A 50 14.68 -13.85 -6.22
CA GLY A 50 15.22 -15.02 -5.51
C GLY A 50 14.45 -16.32 -5.75
N ASN A 51 13.45 -16.34 -6.63
CA ASN A 51 12.58 -17.48 -6.91
C ASN A 51 11.95 -18.09 -5.64
N ILE A 52 11.65 -17.29 -4.64
CA ILE A 52 10.98 -17.71 -3.42
C ILE A 52 9.47 -17.62 -3.64
N PRO A 53 8.74 -18.74 -3.81
CA PRO A 53 7.34 -18.71 -4.15
C PRO A 53 6.48 -18.35 -2.94
N TYR A 54 5.39 -17.59 -3.17
CA TYR A 54 4.38 -17.37 -2.14
C TYR A 54 3.48 -18.60 -1.91
N SER A 55 3.10 -19.27 -2.99
CA SER A 55 2.38 -20.53 -2.98
C SER A 55 2.55 -21.24 -4.33
N GLN A 56 2.20 -22.51 -4.42
CA GLN A 56 2.25 -23.25 -5.70
C GLN A 56 1.29 -22.66 -6.74
N GLU A 57 0.11 -22.23 -6.34
CA GLU A 57 -0.91 -21.69 -7.25
C GLU A 57 -0.64 -20.24 -7.65
N VAL A 58 -0.12 -19.42 -6.71
CA VAL A 58 0.18 -18.00 -6.93
C VAL A 58 1.60 -17.72 -6.45
N PRO A 59 2.61 -18.06 -7.26
CA PRO A 59 4.01 -18.03 -6.83
C PRO A 59 4.54 -16.63 -6.56
N LEU A 60 3.99 -15.60 -7.21
CA LEU A 60 4.54 -14.24 -7.12
C LEU A 60 4.10 -13.51 -5.86
N TRP A 61 5.08 -12.86 -5.26
CA TRP A 61 4.88 -11.86 -4.23
C TRP A 61 4.41 -10.53 -4.81
N ASN A 62 3.70 -9.77 -4.02
CA ASN A 62 3.36 -8.37 -4.29
C ASN A 62 3.40 -7.55 -2.99
N LYS A 63 3.43 -6.24 -3.13
CA LYS A 63 3.50 -5.31 -1.98
C LYS A 63 2.41 -5.52 -0.92
N HIS A 64 1.23 -5.99 -1.32
CA HIS A 64 0.11 -6.22 -0.38
C HIS A 64 0.31 -7.48 0.45
N LYS A 65 0.88 -8.55 -0.13
CA LYS A 65 1.23 -9.77 0.59
C LYS A 65 2.33 -9.48 1.61
N VAL A 66 3.37 -8.74 1.22
CA VAL A 66 4.45 -8.31 2.12
C VAL A 66 3.89 -7.46 3.27
N LYS A 67 3.04 -6.45 2.95
CA LYS A 67 2.42 -5.62 3.97
C LYS A 67 1.61 -6.42 4.98
N ARG A 68 0.73 -7.32 4.52
CA ARG A 68 -0.09 -8.18 5.40
C ARG A 68 0.75 -9.06 6.32
N LEU A 69 1.87 -9.58 5.81
CA LEU A 69 2.79 -10.39 6.60
C LEU A 69 3.42 -9.55 7.72
N LEU A 70 3.96 -8.38 7.40
CA LEU A 70 4.61 -7.48 8.36
C LEU A 70 3.66 -6.93 9.44
N GLU A 71 2.36 -6.85 9.14
CA GLU A 71 1.34 -6.34 10.06
C GLU A 71 0.71 -7.41 10.94
N ASN A 72 0.99 -8.69 10.70
CA ASN A 72 0.33 -9.78 11.41
C ASN A 72 1.09 -10.21 12.68
N PRO A 73 0.52 -9.99 13.89
CA PRO A 73 1.18 -10.30 15.14
C PRO A 73 1.35 -11.79 15.43
N ARG A 74 0.66 -12.68 14.71
CA ARG A 74 0.77 -14.14 14.88
C ARG A 74 2.18 -14.67 14.64
N TYR A 75 2.99 -13.95 13.87
CA TYR A 75 4.40 -14.32 13.68
C TYR A 75 5.24 -14.20 14.94
N THR A 76 4.76 -13.53 15.99
CA THR A 76 5.41 -13.42 17.30
C THR A 76 4.94 -14.44 18.33
N GLY A 77 4.18 -15.45 17.92
CA GLY A 77 3.70 -16.50 18.81
C GLY A 77 2.31 -16.25 19.39
N GLN A 78 1.48 -15.42 18.76
CA GLN A 78 0.09 -15.19 19.18
C GLN A 78 -0.87 -16.19 18.50
N ASP A 79 -2.05 -16.41 19.12
CA ASP A 79 -3.13 -17.26 18.62
C ASP A 79 -2.69 -18.70 18.28
N ASP A 80 -1.91 -19.31 19.17
CA ASP A 80 -1.36 -20.68 19.04
C ASP A 80 -0.40 -20.89 17.85
N TYR A 81 0.05 -19.82 17.22
CA TYR A 81 1.09 -19.91 16.20
C TYR A 81 2.48 -19.96 16.85
N PRO A 82 3.34 -20.93 16.49
CA PRO A 82 4.74 -20.90 16.92
C PRO A 82 5.42 -19.61 16.44
N ALA A 83 6.23 -18.98 17.31
CA ALA A 83 6.92 -17.74 16.95
C ALA A 83 7.96 -17.99 15.84
N ILE A 84 7.95 -17.19 14.79
CA ILE A 84 8.99 -17.13 13.76
C ILE A 84 9.86 -15.89 13.96
N VAL A 85 9.27 -14.81 14.48
CA VAL A 85 9.91 -13.51 14.60
C VAL A 85 9.85 -13.05 16.06
N ASP A 86 10.96 -12.53 16.56
CA ASP A 86 11.01 -11.94 17.89
C ASP A 86 10.12 -10.69 17.97
N MET A 87 9.50 -10.50 19.15
CA MET A 87 8.62 -9.35 19.40
C MET A 87 9.33 -8.02 19.13
N GLU A 88 10.61 -7.89 19.48
CA GLU A 88 11.40 -6.67 19.24
C GLU A 88 11.53 -6.35 17.76
N VAL A 89 11.81 -7.36 16.93
CA VAL A 89 11.93 -7.22 15.47
C VAL A 89 10.58 -6.81 14.85
N PHE A 90 9.48 -7.37 15.34
CA PHE A 90 8.12 -7.01 14.93
C PHE A 90 7.78 -5.57 15.31
N LEU A 91 8.06 -5.17 16.54
CA LEU A 91 7.78 -3.82 17.04
C LEU A 91 8.61 -2.76 16.29
N ALA A 92 9.89 -3.04 15.98
CA ALA A 92 10.71 -2.16 15.16
C ALA A 92 10.07 -1.90 13.77
N GLY A 93 9.53 -2.94 13.14
CA GLY A 93 8.78 -2.81 11.88
C GLY A 93 7.50 -1.98 12.02
N ARG A 94 6.78 -2.14 13.13
CA ARG A 94 5.57 -1.35 13.44
C ARG A 94 5.90 0.12 13.66
N GLN A 95 6.93 0.42 14.44
CA GLN A 95 7.39 1.79 14.68
C GLN A 95 7.77 2.47 13.36
N ARG A 96 8.55 1.79 12.51
CA ARG A 96 8.91 2.32 11.20
C ARG A 96 7.70 2.62 10.32
N THR A 97 6.65 1.78 10.39
CA THR A 97 5.41 2.02 9.66
C THR A 97 4.71 3.28 10.18
N ALA A 98 4.68 3.48 11.51
CA ALA A 98 4.12 4.68 12.13
C ALA A 98 4.87 5.95 11.71
N GLU A 99 6.20 5.95 11.77
CA GLU A 99 7.03 7.08 11.33
C GLU A 99 6.85 7.45 9.86
N LYS A 100 6.68 6.43 8.98
CA LYS A 100 6.36 6.68 7.57
C LYS A 100 4.99 7.29 7.37
N ASN A 101 4.01 6.90 8.17
CA ASN A 101 2.66 7.44 8.11
C ASN A 101 2.61 8.88 8.64
N GLU A 102 3.38 9.21 9.67
CA GLU A 102 3.51 10.59 10.19
C GLU A 102 4.18 11.52 9.17
N LYS A 103 5.22 11.05 8.47
CA LYS A 103 5.90 11.78 7.40
C LYS A 103 5.07 11.90 6.12
N ARG A 104 4.07 11.04 5.92
CA ARG A 104 3.02 11.29 4.95
C ARG A 104 2.20 12.42 5.52
N HIS A 105 2.38 13.63 4.97
CA HIS A 105 1.54 14.76 5.28
C HIS A 105 0.10 14.29 5.45
N PRO A 106 -0.56 14.60 6.58
CA PRO A 106 -2.01 14.50 6.62
C PRO A 106 -2.48 15.14 5.32
N HIS A 107 -3.44 14.54 4.63
CA HIS A 107 -4.07 15.20 3.48
C HIS A 107 -4.34 16.62 3.92
N GLY A 108 -3.50 17.56 3.47
CA GLY A 108 -3.60 18.96 3.84
C GLY A 108 -5.06 19.34 3.63
N GLU A 109 -5.60 20.21 4.45
CA GLU A 109 -6.99 20.67 4.32
C GLU A 109 -7.30 20.77 2.84
N LYS A 110 -8.32 20.02 2.42
CA LYS A 110 -8.66 19.97 1.01
C LYS A 110 -8.82 21.42 0.57
N SER A 111 -8.01 21.87 -0.37
CA SER A 111 -8.12 23.21 -0.93
C SER A 111 -9.61 23.55 -1.12
N PRO A 112 -10.09 24.74 -0.75
CA PRO A 112 -11.48 25.15 -0.90
C PRO A 112 -12.05 24.80 -2.27
N ILE A 113 -11.22 24.87 -3.30
CA ILE A 113 -11.58 24.49 -4.68
C ILE A 113 -11.98 23.01 -4.82
N THR A 114 -11.51 22.12 -3.94
CA THR A 114 -11.89 20.70 -3.97
C THR A 114 -13.37 20.51 -3.58
N TYR A 115 -13.90 21.38 -2.73
CA TYR A 115 -15.32 21.37 -2.37
C TYR A 115 -16.21 21.97 -3.45
N LEU A 116 -15.68 22.86 -4.29
CA LEU A 116 -16.40 23.49 -5.40
C LEU A 116 -16.38 22.64 -6.68
N THR A 117 -15.38 21.78 -6.85
CA THR A 117 -15.23 20.94 -8.06
C THR A 117 -16.50 20.16 -8.46
N PRO A 118 -17.32 19.60 -7.55
CA PRO A 118 -18.56 18.90 -7.92
C PRO A 118 -19.62 19.78 -8.59
N TYR A 119 -19.54 21.09 -8.42
CA TYR A 119 -20.50 22.08 -8.94
C TYR A 119 -20.06 22.66 -10.28
N PHE A 120 -18.88 22.36 -10.77
CA PHE A 120 -18.41 22.86 -12.06
C PHE A 120 -19.02 22.08 -13.21
N HIS A 121 -19.70 22.81 -14.08
CA HIS A 121 -20.31 22.26 -15.28
C HIS A 121 -19.77 22.96 -16.52
N CYS A 122 -19.65 22.21 -17.59
CA CYS A 122 -19.31 22.74 -18.92
C CYS A 122 -20.54 23.39 -19.52
N THR A 123 -20.36 24.32 -20.45
CA THR A 123 -21.45 24.91 -21.23
C THR A 123 -22.30 23.88 -22.00
N CYS A 124 -21.74 22.68 -22.25
CA CYS A 124 -22.48 21.54 -22.81
C CYS A 124 -23.37 20.78 -21.79
N GLY A 125 -23.40 21.19 -20.52
CA GLY A 125 -24.07 20.51 -19.42
C GLY A 125 -23.34 19.36 -18.79
N GLY A 126 -22.19 18.95 -19.34
CA GLY A 126 -21.35 17.87 -18.78
C GLY A 126 -20.59 18.31 -17.53
N LYS A 127 -20.29 17.37 -16.62
CA LYS A 127 -19.43 17.65 -15.45
C LYS A 127 -17.99 17.93 -15.86
N LEU A 128 -17.39 18.92 -15.21
CA LEU A 128 -15.96 19.21 -15.31
C LEU A 128 -15.21 18.40 -14.27
N ILE A 129 -14.19 17.67 -14.70
CA ILE A 129 -13.34 16.82 -13.86
C ILE A 129 -11.98 17.46 -13.76
N ARG A 130 -11.44 17.57 -12.55
CA ARG A 130 -10.08 18.08 -12.34
C ARG A 130 -9.07 17.13 -12.95
N ILE A 131 -8.18 17.68 -13.77
CA ILE A 131 -7.04 16.94 -14.32
C ILE A 131 -5.83 17.30 -13.47
N GLY A 132 -5.11 16.28 -12.98
CA GLY A 132 -3.82 16.41 -12.32
C GLY A 132 -2.74 15.74 -13.15
N GLY A 133 -1.52 16.23 -13.07
CA GLY A 133 -0.37 15.60 -13.71
C GLY A 133 0.93 16.28 -13.32
N LYS A 134 2.03 15.54 -13.39
CA LYS A 134 3.38 16.01 -13.04
C LYS A 134 3.84 17.22 -13.88
N TRP A 135 3.21 17.42 -15.04
CA TRP A 135 3.56 18.45 -16.02
C TRP A 135 2.61 19.66 -16.01
N LEU A 136 1.58 19.63 -15.14
CA LEU A 136 0.62 20.73 -15.05
C LEU A 136 1.03 21.67 -13.94
N ASP A 137 0.84 22.97 -14.20
CA ASP A 137 1.10 24.04 -13.22
C ASP A 137 0.17 23.86 -12.01
N ASN A 138 0.75 23.62 -10.84
CA ASN A 138 0.00 23.42 -9.60
C ASN A 138 -0.68 24.69 -9.07
N SER A 139 -0.30 25.86 -9.57
CA SER A 139 -0.96 27.14 -9.23
C SER A 139 -2.28 27.34 -9.98
N LYS A 140 -2.53 26.51 -11.00
CA LYS A 140 -3.72 26.59 -11.84
C LYS A 140 -4.66 25.42 -11.67
N LEU A 141 -5.92 25.69 -11.88
CA LEU A 141 -6.97 24.68 -11.92
C LEU A 141 -7.16 24.21 -13.37
N HIS A 142 -6.84 22.96 -13.62
CA HIS A 142 -7.03 22.34 -14.93
C HIS A 142 -8.28 21.43 -14.87
N LEU A 143 -9.25 21.71 -15.70
CA LEU A 143 -10.51 20.97 -15.76
C LEU A 143 -10.74 20.42 -17.17
N LYS A 144 -11.34 19.25 -17.27
CA LYS A 144 -11.76 18.64 -18.55
C LYS A 144 -13.22 18.19 -18.45
N CYS A 145 -13.98 18.49 -19.48
CA CYS A 145 -15.35 17.99 -19.58
C CYS A 145 -15.37 16.51 -19.94
N GLY A 146 -16.11 15.70 -19.14
CA GLY A 146 -16.29 14.28 -19.40
C GLY A 146 -17.15 13.99 -20.64
N SER A 147 -17.99 14.93 -21.09
CA SER A 147 -18.91 14.74 -22.20
C SER A 147 -18.34 15.24 -23.54
N CYS A 148 -17.90 16.49 -23.62
CA CYS A 148 -17.43 17.08 -24.89
C CYS A 148 -15.90 17.13 -25.01
N GLY A 149 -15.15 16.77 -23.95
CA GLY A 149 -13.70 16.76 -23.97
C GLY A 149 -13.02 18.14 -23.86
N SER A 150 -13.77 19.25 -23.82
CA SER A 150 -13.23 20.61 -23.69
C SER A 150 -12.40 20.72 -22.41
N ALA A 151 -11.22 21.35 -22.51
CA ALA A 151 -10.35 21.61 -21.38
C ALA A 151 -10.35 23.10 -21.06
N ILE A 152 -10.36 23.41 -19.75
CA ILE A 152 -10.34 24.77 -19.21
C ILE A 152 -9.21 24.83 -18.20
N THR A 153 -8.42 25.90 -18.28
CA THR A 153 -7.39 26.23 -17.29
C THR A 153 -7.66 27.60 -16.72
N THR A 154 -7.76 27.72 -15.41
CA THR A 154 -7.98 29.00 -14.73
C THR A 154 -7.11 29.09 -13.48
N ASP A 155 -6.83 30.29 -13.02
CA ASP A 155 -6.15 30.50 -11.75
C ASP A 155 -7.07 30.13 -10.58
N THR A 156 -6.51 29.47 -9.57
CA THR A 156 -7.26 29.06 -8.38
C THR A 156 -7.88 30.22 -7.64
N ASP A 157 -7.18 31.36 -7.62
CA ASP A 157 -7.63 32.58 -6.92
C ASP A 157 -8.82 33.25 -7.61
N THR A 158 -8.89 33.18 -8.93
CA THR A 158 -10.03 33.75 -9.70
C THR A 158 -11.35 33.01 -9.44
N VAL A 159 -11.29 31.75 -9.03
CA VAL A 159 -12.47 30.92 -8.76
C VAL A 159 -12.98 31.10 -7.32
N LEU A 160 -12.14 31.60 -6.43
CA LEU A 160 -12.46 31.78 -5.00
C LEU A 160 -12.87 33.22 -4.63
N THR A 161 -12.81 34.15 -5.58
CA THR A 161 -13.30 35.53 -5.47
C THR A 161 -14.71 35.65 -6.02
#